data_f1ce66b5ad09d605c461e3542289f88b
#
_entry.id   f1ce66b5ad09d605c461e3542289f88b
#
_cell.length_a   1.000
_cell.length_b   1.000
_cell.length_c   1.000
_cell.angle_alpha   90.00
_cell.angle_beta   90.00
_cell.angle_gamma   90.00
#
_symmetry.space_group_name_H-M   'P 1'
#
loop_
_entity.id
_entity.type
_entity.pdbx_description
1 polymer ?
#
loop_
_entity_poly.entity_id
_entity_poly.type
_entity_poly.pdbx_seq_one_letter_code
_entity_poly.pdbx_strand_id
1 'polypeptide(L)'
;MKNLFLIILLFHVPAIFGQVDWTRTNSCEYKNFNNADLVEQLIAGMTVEEKVGQVIQGDLDFISPEDVRKFKIGSVLNGGNTAPNGDKYSSVDDWKKLSKEFYEASPTYKGIKVPVLWGTDAVHGHNNVIGATLFPHNIGLGATGNEDLIRSIGEVIALEVLSTGVAWTFAPTIAVPQDDRWGRTYEGFSEDPVLVSKLGKAFVLGLQGEGETLLDNNHVIATAKHFMGDGGTFEGIDQGNTRISEIGLRELHGYPYFDALDACAQTVMASFNSWNGQKLHGYERLLTDILKKDMQFDGFVVGDWNGHGQVEGCSNAKCAQSFNAGVDVFMVPENWKDLLRNTIRQVKSGEISEARLNDAVRNILTVKSRLGLFNGRVPHEFKENYLGHPKHIALARQAVRESLVLLKNNNRLLP
;
A
#
# COMPACT_ATOMS: atom_id res chain seq x y z
N MET A 1 68.83 -36.51 4.58
CA MET A 1 67.95 -35.40 4.29
C MET A 1 66.52 -35.89 4.52
N LYS A 2 65.92 -35.45 5.65
CA LYS A 2 64.52 -35.82 6.03
C LYS A 2 63.58 -34.74 5.54
N ASN A 3 62.71 -35.05 4.56
CA ASN A 3 61.67 -34.12 4.11
C ASN A 3 60.54 -34.09 5.14
N LEU A 4 60.31 -32.93 5.75
CA LEU A 4 59.21 -32.67 6.65
C LEU A 4 58.05 -32.13 5.78
N PHE A 5 57.01 -32.94 5.57
CA PHE A 5 55.75 -32.49 4.94
C PHE A 5 54.90 -31.78 6.00
N LEU A 6 54.72 -30.47 5.84
CA LEU A 6 53.82 -29.68 6.64
C LEU A 6 52.40 -29.84 6.06
N ILE A 7 51.53 -30.58 6.76
CA ILE A 7 50.10 -30.68 6.40
C ILE A 7 49.41 -29.45 7.05
N ILE A 8 49.01 -28.47 6.21
CA ILE A 8 48.15 -27.38 6.62
C ILE A 8 46.70 -27.88 6.60
N LEU A 9 46.15 -28.17 7.78
CA LEU A 9 44.72 -28.40 7.95
C LEU A 9 43.97 -27.05 7.85
N LEU A 10 43.33 -26.79 6.71
CA LEU A 10 42.38 -25.73 6.55
C LEU A 10 41.09 -26.11 7.30
N PHE A 11 40.90 -25.58 8.50
CA PHE A 11 39.62 -25.63 9.19
C PHE A 11 38.64 -24.73 8.41
N HIS A 12 37.75 -25.33 7.63
CA HIS A 12 36.56 -24.67 7.18
C HIS A 12 35.64 -24.51 8.39
N VAL A 13 35.67 -23.34 9.02
CA VAL A 13 34.61 -22.92 9.92
C VAL A 13 33.42 -22.50 9.02
N PRO A 14 32.31 -23.23 9.00
CA PRO A 14 31.14 -22.73 8.31
C PRO A 14 30.74 -21.43 9.00
N ALA A 15 30.77 -20.32 8.27
CA ALA A 15 30.16 -19.09 8.73
C ALA A 15 28.67 -19.37 8.89
N ILE A 16 28.22 -19.61 10.11
CA ILE A 16 26.81 -19.64 10.46
C ILE A 16 26.36 -18.18 10.31
N PHE A 17 25.96 -17.77 9.11
CA PHE A 17 25.18 -16.56 8.94
C PHE A 17 23.85 -16.85 9.62
N GLY A 18 23.68 -16.34 10.83
CA GLY A 18 22.39 -16.38 11.51
C GLY A 18 21.35 -15.74 10.58
N GLN A 19 20.24 -16.41 10.39
CA GLN A 19 19.10 -15.86 9.66
C GLN A 19 18.69 -14.55 10.31
N VAL A 20 18.49 -13.48 9.53
CA VAL A 20 18.03 -12.18 10.06
C VAL A 20 16.62 -12.38 10.63
N ASP A 21 16.43 -11.95 11.86
CA ASP A 21 15.15 -12.07 12.55
C ASP A 21 14.20 -10.96 12.10
N TRP A 22 13.16 -11.34 11.36
CA TRP A 22 12.07 -10.46 10.92
C TRP A 22 10.79 -10.64 11.75
N THR A 23 10.86 -11.38 12.86
CA THR A 23 9.67 -11.69 13.65
C THR A 23 9.08 -10.42 14.27
N ARG A 24 7.78 -10.23 14.07
CA ARG A 24 6.96 -9.24 14.75
C ARG A 24 6.24 -9.91 15.91
N THR A 25 6.16 -9.27 17.06
CA THR A 25 5.57 -9.82 18.28
C THR A 25 4.12 -9.40 18.52
N ASN A 26 3.67 -8.31 17.90
CA ASN A 26 2.33 -7.78 18.08
C ASN A 26 1.41 -8.31 16.96
N SER A 27 0.19 -8.66 17.33
CA SER A 27 -0.88 -9.02 16.39
C SER A 27 -2.01 -8.00 16.47
N CYS A 28 -2.68 -7.75 15.35
CA CYS A 28 -3.84 -6.88 15.31
C CYS A 28 -5.07 -7.57 15.88
N GLU A 29 -5.77 -6.90 16.77
CA GLU A 29 -7.06 -7.38 17.30
C GLU A 29 -8.22 -6.71 16.55
N TYR A 30 -8.97 -7.49 15.80
CA TYR A 30 -10.15 -7.05 15.07
C TYR A 30 -11.41 -7.49 15.82
N LYS A 31 -11.83 -6.71 16.82
CA LYS A 31 -12.92 -7.09 17.75
C LYS A 31 -14.28 -7.35 17.08
N ASN A 32 -14.55 -6.74 15.95
CA ASN A 32 -15.89 -6.74 15.34
C ASN A 32 -15.98 -7.46 13.99
N PHE A 33 -14.94 -8.14 13.50
CA PHE A 33 -14.87 -8.57 12.10
C PHE A 33 -14.39 -10.02 11.93
N ASN A 34 -14.90 -10.93 12.73
CA ASN A 34 -14.61 -12.36 12.55
C ASN A 34 -15.57 -12.98 11.52
N ASN A 35 -15.42 -12.60 10.25
CA ASN A 35 -16.20 -13.15 9.14
C ASN A 35 -15.37 -14.18 8.33
N ALA A 36 -14.46 -14.90 8.96
CA ALA A 36 -13.60 -15.87 8.27
C ALA A 36 -14.44 -16.92 7.52
N ASP A 37 -15.49 -17.47 8.15
CA ASP A 37 -16.40 -18.45 7.51
C ASP A 37 -17.11 -17.85 6.31
N LEU A 38 -17.53 -16.58 6.38
CA LEU A 38 -18.14 -15.88 5.25
C LEU A 38 -17.16 -15.71 4.10
N VAL A 39 -15.93 -15.32 4.37
CA VAL A 39 -14.87 -15.18 3.36
C VAL A 39 -14.65 -16.52 2.65
N GLU A 40 -14.52 -17.63 3.38
CA GLU A 40 -14.36 -18.96 2.78
C GLU A 40 -15.60 -19.37 1.94
N GLN A 41 -16.81 -19.06 2.41
CA GLN A 41 -18.04 -19.32 1.63
C GLN A 41 -18.09 -18.51 0.34
N LEU A 42 -17.63 -17.26 0.36
CA LEU A 42 -17.54 -16.43 -0.85
C LEU A 42 -16.52 -17.00 -1.84
N ILE A 43 -15.31 -17.37 -1.37
CA ILE A 43 -14.27 -17.99 -2.20
C ILE A 43 -14.78 -19.30 -2.84
N ALA A 44 -15.42 -20.15 -2.07
CA ALA A 44 -15.99 -21.41 -2.57
C ALA A 44 -17.12 -21.21 -3.58
N GLY A 45 -17.79 -20.04 -3.55
CA GLY A 45 -18.85 -19.68 -4.49
C GLY A 45 -18.36 -19.04 -5.80
N MET A 46 -17.08 -18.62 -5.88
CA MET A 46 -16.51 -17.95 -7.04
C MET A 46 -15.87 -18.92 -8.03
N THR A 47 -16.06 -18.69 -9.32
CA THR A 47 -15.30 -19.34 -10.40
C THR A 47 -13.86 -18.79 -10.44
N VAL A 48 -12.99 -19.46 -11.20
CA VAL A 48 -11.61 -18.98 -11.43
C VAL A 48 -11.62 -17.57 -12.06
N GLU A 49 -12.50 -17.33 -13.02
CA GLU A 49 -12.65 -16.03 -13.69
C GLU A 49 -13.03 -14.92 -12.71
N GLU A 50 -13.96 -15.21 -11.82
CA GLU A 50 -14.42 -14.25 -10.81
C GLU A 50 -13.35 -13.97 -9.75
N LYS A 51 -12.61 -15.00 -9.31
CA LYS A 51 -11.46 -14.86 -8.41
C LYS A 51 -10.35 -14.02 -9.06
N VAL A 52 -10.05 -14.25 -10.34
CA VAL A 52 -9.07 -13.44 -11.07
C VAL A 52 -9.56 -12.00 -11.22
N GLY A 53 -10.86 -11.76 -11.40
CA GLY A 53 -11.42 -10.41 -11.35
C GLY A 53 -11.11 -9.68 -10.04
N GLN A 54 -11.15 -10.37 -8.90
CA GLN A 54 -10.89 -9.76 -7.59
C GLN A 54 -9.44 -9.30 -7.40
N VAL A 55 -8.48 -9.87 -8.11
CA VAL A 55 -7.04 -9.53 -8.00
C VAL A 55 -6.59 -8.48 -9.02
N ILE A 56 -7.51 -7.90 -9.79
CA ILE A 56 -7.23 -6.84 -10.77
C ILE A 56 -7.66 -5.48 -10.23
N GLN A 57 -6.79 -4.48 -10.42
CA GLN A 57 -7.07 -3.07 -10.18
C GLN A 57 -6.76 -2.26 -11.44
N GLY A 58 -7.78 -1.66 -12.05
CA GLY A 58 -7.65 -0.80 -13.24
C GLY A 58 -7.87 0.67 -12.89
N ASP A 59 -7.32 1.56 -13.73
CA ASP A 59 -7.51 3.01 -13.56
C ASP A 59 -8.81 3.50 -14.20
N LEU A 60 -9.39 4.58 -13.66
CA LEU A 60 -10.68 5.16 -14.08
C LEU A 60 -10.75 5.53 -15.56
N ASP A 61 -9.62 5.87 -16.17
CA ASP A 61 -9.59 6.20 -17.61
C ASP A 61 -9.76 4.96 -18.50
N PHE A 62 -9.55 3.76 -17.96
CA PHE A 62 -9.53 2.50 -18.71
C PHE A 62 -10.54 1.46 -18.24
N ILE A 63 -11.26 1.73 -17.13
CA ILE A 63 -12.24 0.81 -16.56
C ILE A 63 -13.56 1.52 -16.26
N SER A 64 -14.64 0.92 -16.66
CA SER A 64 -16.00 1.43 -16.44
C SER A 64 -16.77 0.59 -15.41
N PRO A 65 -17.88 1.11 -14.83
CA PRO A 65 -18.79 0.29 -14.03
C PRO A 65 -19.30 -0.95 -14.76
N GLU A 66 -19.49 -0.89 -16.08
CA GLU A 66 -19.90 -2.05 -16.89
C GLU A 66 -18.78 -3.11 -16.94
N ASP A 67 -17.51 -2.69 -17.05
CA ASP A 67 -16.37 -3.62 -16.97
C ASP A 67 -16.31 -4.30 -15.59
N VAL A 68 -16.54 -3.56 -14.50
CA VAL A 68 -16.64 -4.14 -13.14
C VAL A 68 -17.72 -5.20 -13.07
N ARG A 69 -18.92 -4.92 -13.59
CA ARG A 69 -20.02 -5.88 -13.64
C ARG A 69 -19.69 -7.11 -14.46
N LYS A 70 -19.12 -6.92 -15.64
CA LYS A 70 -18.80 -7.99 -16.59
C LYS A 70 -17.68 -8.89 -16.10
N PHE A 71 -16.60 -8.32 -15.61
CA PHE A 71 -15.36 -9.05 -15.28
C PHE A 71 -15.17 -9.29 -13.77
N LYS A 72 -16.14 -8.87 -12.94
CA LYS A 72 -16.11 -9.03 -11.47
C LYS A 72 -14.88 -8.42 -10.83
N ILE A 73 -14.45 -7.27 -11.35
CA ILE A 73 -13.25 -6.58 -10.90
C ILE A 73 -13.33 -6.23 -9.41
N GLY A 74 -12.25 -6.51 -8.68
CA GLY A 74 -12.18 -6.37 -7.23
C GLY A 74 -11.85 -4.98 -6.74
N SER A 75 -11.09 -4.20 -7.53
CA SER A 75 -10.68 -2.84 -7.17
C SER A 75 -10.48 -1.95 -8.39
N VAL A 76 -10.59 -0.64 -8.17
CA VAL A 76 -10.26 0.42 -9.12
C VAL A 76 -9.39 1.46 -8.44
N LEU A 77 -8.70 2.28 -9.22
CA LEU A 77 -7.96 3.43 -8.70
C LEU A 77 -8.16 4.66 -9.57
N ASN A 78 -7.92 5.81 -8.99
CA ASN A 78 -7.57 7.02 -9.71
C ASN A 78 -6.12 7.36 -9.41
N GLY A 79 -5.30 7.33 -10.42
CA GLY A 79 -3.89 7.70 -10.36
C GLY A 79 -3.57 8.70 -11.46
N GLY A 80 -2.41 9.35 -11.41
CA GLY A 80 -1.96 10.19 -12.51
C GLY A 80 -2.91 11.33 -12.90
N ASN A 81 -3.71 11.86 -11.97
CA ASN A 81 -4.74 12.90 -12.18
C ASN A 81 -6.04 12.44 -12.85
N THR A 82 -6.34 11.15 -12.88
CA THR A 82 -7.64 10.68 -13.37
C THR A 82 -8.77 11.09 -12.43
N ALA A 83 -9.91 11.44 -12.98
CA ALA A 83 -11.07 11.94 -12.25
C ALA A 83 -12.37 11.51 -12.94
N PRO A 84 -13.53 11.57 -12.26
CA PRO A 84 -14.81 11.28 -12.88
C PRO A 84 -15.01 12.04 -14.20
N ASN A 85 -15.47 11.33 -15.24
CA ASN A 85 -15.69 11.86 -16.58
C ASN A 85 -14.43 12.46 -17.27
N GLY A 86 -13.22 12.17 -16.79
CA GLY A 86 -11.98 12.79 -17.27
C GLY A 86 -11.88 14.28 -16.93
N ASP A 87 -12.70 14.78 -16.02
CA ASP A 87 -12.72 16.19 -15.62
C ASP A 87 -12.12 16.38 -14.22
N LYS A 88 -10.90 16.96 -14.16
CA LYS A 88 -10.23 17.29 -12.90
C LYS A 88 -11.00 18.29 -12.02
N TYR A 89 -11.98 18.99 -12.57
CA TYR A 89 -12.88 19.91 -11.84
C TYR A 89 -14.15 19.24 -11.36
N SER A 90 -14.28 17.92 -11.49
CA SER A 90 -15.41 17.16 -10.99
C SER A 90 -15.74 17.50 -9.55
N SER A 91 -17.02 17.74 -9.29
CA SER A 91 -17.53 18.04 -7.96
C SER A 91 -17.50 16.82 -7.05
N VAL A 92 -17.63 17.02 -5.74
CA VAL A 92 -17.79 15.93 -4.76
C VAL A 92 -18.96 15.00 -5.13
N ASP A 93 -20.06 15.58 -5.67
CA ASP A 93 -21.21 14.79 -6.08
C ASP A 93 -20.90 13.92 -7.30
N ASP A 94 -20.06 14.38 -8.23
CA ASP A 94 -19.61 13.55 -9.37
C ASP A 94 -18.76 12.36 -8.89
N TRP A 95 -17.86 12.59 -7.92
CA TRP A 95 -17.08 11.52 -7.30
C TRP A 95 -17.99 10.49 -6.60
N LYS A 96 -18.92 10.95 -5.76
CA LYS A 96 -19.89 10.08 -5.08
C LYS A 96 -20.78 9.33 -6.07
N LYS A 97 -21.21 9.98 -7.13
CA LYS A 97 -22.00 9.37 -8.19
C LYS A 97 -21.25 8.22 -8.85
N LEU A 98 -20.00 8.44 -9.25
CA LEU A 98 -19.18 7.38 -9.85
C LEU A 98 -18.91 6.25 -8.86
N SER A 99 -18.64 6.58 -7.58
CA SER A 99 -18.47 5.57 -6.51
C SER A 99 -19.74 4.71 -6.35
N LYS A 100 -20.93 5.33 -6.43
CA LYS A 100 -22.21 4.62 -6.40
C LYS A 100 -22.35 3.69 -7.61
N GLU A 101 -22.03 4.16 -8.81
CA GLU A 101 -22.10 3.36 -10.03
C GLU A 101 -21.20 2.12 -9.96
N PHE A 102 -19.97 2.25 -9.44
CA PHE A 102 -19.07 1.14 -9.17
C PHE A 102 -19.61 0.18 -8.11
N TYR A 103 -20.18 0.72 -7.03
CA TYR A 103 -20.80 -0.10 -5.98
C TYR A 103 -21.98 -0.90 -6.54
N GLU A 104 -22.86 -0.29 -7.32
CA GLU A 104 -24.01 -0.95 -7.94
C GLU A 104 -23.60 -2.01 -8.97
N ALA A 105 -22.48 -1.79 -9.68
CA ALA A 105 -21.90 -2.74 -10.62
C ALA A 105 -21.21 -3.94 -9.95
N SER A 106 -20.90 -3.84 -8.67
CA SER A 106 -20.17 -4.88 -7.93
C SER A 106 -20.92 -6.21 -7.88
N PRO A 107 -20.22 -7.36 -7.94
CA PRO A 107 -20.86 -8.68 -7.96
C PRO A 107 -21.56 -9.02 -6.65
N THR A 108 -22.52 -9.96 -6.75
CA THR A 108 -23.21 -10.52 -5.59
C THR A 108 -23.05 -12.04 -5.63
N TYR A 109 -22.59 -12.63 -4.54
CA TYR A 109 -22.44 -14.08 -4.37
C TYR A 109 -23.30 -14.55 -3.22
N LYS A 110 -24.17 -15.52 -3.46
CA LYS A 110 -25.09 -16.06 -2.44
C LYS A 110 -25.87 -14.98 -1.66
N GLY A 111 -26.26 -13.91 -2.36
CA GLY A 111 -26.99 -12.79 -1.76
C GLY A 111 -26.12 -11.74 -1.07
N ILE A 112 -24.80 -11.92 -1.03
CA ILE A 112 -23.86 -10.97 -0.42
C ILE A 112 -23.16 -10.19 -1.52
N LYS A 113 -23.31 -8.88 -1.50
CA LYS A 113 -22.57 -7.97 -2.39
C LYS A 113 -21.11 -7.91 -1.98
N VAL A 114 -20.21 -8.07 -2.95
CA VAL A 114 -18.76 -7.90 -2.77
C VAL A 114 -18.35 -6.60 -3.48
N PRO A 115 -18.38 -5.46 -2.76
CA PRO A 115 -18.12 -4.17 -3.36
C PRO A 115 -16.73 -4.06 -3.95
N VAL A 116 -16.63 -3.37 -5.10
CA VAL A 116 -15.34 -2.94 -5.62
C VAL A 116 -14.69 -1.97 -4.63
N LEU A 117 -13.38 -2.10 -4.42
CA LEU A 117 -12.61 -1.23 -3.54
C LEU A 117 -11.92 -0.15 -4.38
N TRP A 118 -12.19 1.11 -4.07
CA TRP A 118 -11.57 2.23 -4.77
C TRP A 118 -10.40 2.77 -3.97
N GLY A 119 -9.18 2.76 -4.57
CA GLY A 119 -7.95 3.31 -4.00
C GLY A 119 -7.55 4.64 -4.66
N THR A 120 -6.96 5.55 -3.89
CA THR A 120 -6.49 6.85 -4.36
C THR A 120 -5.15 7.23 -3.73
N ASP A 121 -4.35 8.05 -4.42
CA ASP A 121 -3.18 8.69 -3.83
C ASP A 121 -3.60 9.94 -3.03
N ALA A 122 -3.68 9.79 -1.72
CA ALA A 122 -3.91 10.91 -0.80
C ALA A 122 -2.75 10.95 0.23
N VAL A 123 -1.53 11.16 -0.26
CA VAL A 123 -0.28 11.02 0.52
C VAL A 123 -0.08 12.19 1.48
N HIS A 124 -0.45 13.40 1.09
CA HIS A 124 -0.36 14.61 1.92
C HIS A 124 -1.63 15.48 1.82
N GLY A 125 -2.78 14.85 1.70
CA GLY A 125 -4.10 15.41 1.44
C GLY A 125 -4.74 14.74 0.23
N HIS A 126 -6.03 14.92 0.03
CA HIS A 126 -6.76 14.34 -1.11
C HIS A 126 -6.53 15.15 -2.40
N ASN A 127 -5.28 15.18 -2.88
CA ASN A 127 -4.78 16.07 -3.92
C ASN A 127 -5.42 15.88 -5.30
N ASN A 128 -6.15 14.80 -5.52
CA ASN A 128 -6.88 14.56 -6.77
C ASN A 128 -8.22 15.33 -6.85
N VAL A 129 -8.65 15.95 -5.75
CA VAL A 129 -9.95 16.64 -5.66
C VAL A 129 -9.74 18.12 -5.34
N ILE A 130 -10.22 18.99 -6.24
CA ILE A 130 -10.11 20.43 -6.04
C ILE A 130 -10.94 20.85 -4.83
N GLY A 131 -10.33 21.65 -3.97
CA GLY A 131 -10.93 22.11 -2.71
C GLY A 131 -10.55 21.27 -1.49
N ALA A 132 -9.91 20.11 -1.68
CA ALA A 132 -9.36 19.34 -0.57
C ALA A 132 -8.20 20.08 0.13
N THR A 133 -8.02 19.79 1.42
CA THR A 133 -6.92 20.36 2.20
C THR A 133 -5.61 19.68 1.86
N LEU A 134 -4.59 20.46 1.49
CA LEU A 134 -3.25 19.96 1.25
C LEU A 134 -2.34 20.32 2.43
N PHE A 135 -1.51 19.37 2.80
CA PHE A 135 -0.48 19.49 3.83
C PHE A 135 0.91 19.60 3.19
N PRO A 136 1.95 20.04 3.92
CA PRO A 136 3.32 19.90 3.45
C PRO A 136 3.61 18.45 3.05
N HIS A 137 4.49 18.24 2.07
CA HIS A 137 5.00 16.90 1.78
C HIS A 137 5.70 16.29 2.99
N ASN A 138 5.87 14.97 2.99
CA ASN A 138 6.38 14.22 4.14
C ASN A 138 7.74 14.72 4.63
N ILE A 139 8.63 15.21 3.75
CA ILE A 139 9.89 15.82 4.17
C ILE A 139 9.67 17.04 5.10
N GLY A 140 8.66 17.85 4.81
CA GLY A 140 8.28 18.96 5.69
C GLY A 140 7.57 18.47 6.96
N LEU A 141 6.71 17.47 6.83
CA LEU A 141 6.03 16.85 7.98
C LEU A 141 7.02 16.15 8.91
N GLY A 142 8.05 15.51 8.36
CA GLY A 142 9.15 14.90 9.11
C GLY A 142 9.92 15.92 9.95
N ALA A 143 10.15 17.13 9.40
CA ALA A 143 10.81 18.22 10.12
C ALA A 143 10.04 18.69 11.37
N THR A 144 8.75 18.42 11.48
CA THR A 144 7.95 18.72 12.67
C THR A 144 8.29 17.83 13.86
N GLY A 145 8.64 16.56 13.61
CA GLY A 145 8.84 15.54 14.65
C GLY A 145 7.61 15.30 15.55
N ASN A 146 6.43 15.74 15.11
CA ASN A 146 5.21 15.81 15.94
C ASN A 146 4.23 14.68 15.54
N GLU A 147 4.24 13.58 16.29
CA GLU A 147 3.39 12.39 16.05
C GLU A 147 1.89 12.74 16.14
N ASP A 148 1.48 13.59 17.11
CA ASP A 148 0.07 13.98 17.28
C ASP A 148 -0.45 14.79 16.09
N LEU A 149 0.40 15.67 15.54
CA LEU A 149 0.09 16.43 14.33
C LEU A 149 -0.09 15.48 13.13
N ILE A 150 0.82 14.54 12.97
CA ILE A 150 0.76 13.55 11.86
C ILE A 150 -0.48 12.66 11.96
N ARG A 151 -0.84 12.21 13.17
CA ARG A 151 -2.08 11.47 13.42
C ARG A 151 -3.30 12.28 13.02
N SER A 152 -3.38 13.53 13.48
CA SER A 152 -4.48 14.44 13.14
C SER A 152 -4.59 14.71 11.63
N ILE A 153 -3.45 14.78 10.92
CA ILE A 153 -3.42 14.88 9.46
C ILE A 153 -4.01 13.63 8.82
N GLY A 154 -3.65 12.44 9.31
CA GLY A 154 -4.23 11.18 8.84
C GLY A 154 -5.76 11.14 9.01
N GLU A 155 -6.29 11.58 10.16
CA GLU A 155 -7.73 11.68 10.42
C GLU A 155 -8.43 12.65 9.44
N VAL A 156 -7.83 13.80 9.16
CA VAL A 156 -8.35 14.76 8.18
C VAL A 156 -8.38 14.16 6.78
N ILE A 157 -7.30 13.50 6.38
CA ILE A 157 -7.23 12.83 5.06
C ILE A 157 -8.31 11.75 4.95
N ALA A 158 -8.52 10.93 5.98
CA ALA A 158 -9.57 9.91 5.98
C ALA A 158 -10.96 10.53 5.74
N LEU A 159 -11.30 11.60 6.45
CA LEU A 159 -12.59 12.27 6.30
C LEU A 159 -12.78 12.93 4.93
N GLU A 160 -11.74 13.54 4.37
CA GLU A 160 -11.80 14.15 3.04
C GLU A 160 -11.87 13.11 1.92
N VAL A 161 -11.18 11.97 2.06
CA VAL A 161 -11.27 10.83 1.13
C VAL A 161 -12.68 10.22 1.17
N LEU A 162 -13.24 9.98 2.36
CA LEU A 162 -14.60 9.49 2.52
C LEU A 162 -15.65 10.46 1.94
N SER A 163 -15.41 11.77 2.02
CA SER A 163 -16.31 12.78 1.45
C SER A 163 -16.52 12.61 -0.05
N THR A 164 -15.63 11.90 -0.75
CA THR A 164 -15.73 11.57 -2.18
C THR A 164 -16.23 10.16 -2.46
N GLY A 165 -16.57 9.39 -1.42
CA GLY A 165 -17.02 8.01 -1.55
C GLY A 165 -15.90 7.00 -1.78
N VAL A 166 -14.64 7.39 -1.52
CA VAL A 166 -13.46 6.53 -1.57
C VAL A 166 -13.13 6.05 -0.16
N ALA A 167 -12.64 4.82 0.00
CA ALA A 167 -12.37 4.25 1.33
C ALA A 167 -11.00 3.58 1.46
N TRP A 168 -10.10 3.83 0.53
CA TRP A 168 -8.73 3.30 0.53
C TRP A 168 -7.77 4.34 0.00
N THR A 169 -6.65 4.58 0.72
CA THR A 169 -5.58 5.48 0.26
C THR A 169 -4.23 4.78 0.21
N PHE A 170 -3.43 5.15 -0.80
CA PHE A 170 -2.06 4.67 -0.96
C PHE A 170 -1.08 5.52 -0.13
N ALA A 171 -1.33 5.60 1.18
CA ALA A 171 -0.57 6.34 2.18
C ALA A 171 -0.54 5.57 3.52
N PRO A 172 0.52 5.73 4.33
CA PRO A 172 1.66 6.63 4.18
C PRO A 172 2.79 6.07 3.30
N THR A 173 3.60 6.97 2.72
CA THR A 173 4.94 6.63 2.24
C THR A 173 5.89 6.59 3.45
N ILE A 174 6.46 5.41 3.73
CA ILE A 174 7.41 5.18 4.83
C ILE A 174 8.80 4.77 4.32
N ALA A 175 9.11 5.23 3.10
CA ALA A 175 10.46 5.14 2.56
C ALA A 175 11.45 5.92 3.43
N VAL A 176 12.68 5.41 3.53
CA VAL A 176 13.79 6.04 4.27
C VAL A 176 14.84 6.50 3.25
N PRO A 177 14.77 7.75 2.75
CA PRO A 177 15.71 8.27 1.77
C PRO A 177 17.13 8.31 2.31
N GLN A 178 18.10 7.80 1.54
CA GLN A 178 19.52 7.77 1.90
C GLN A 178 20.40 8.55 0.93
N ASP A 179 19.80 9.06 -0.15
CA ASP A 179 20.49 9.84 -1.17
C ASP A 179 19.55 10.92 -1.70
N ASP A 180 19.88 12.19 -1.48
CA ASP A 180 19.07 13.35 -1.86
C ASP A 180 18.90 13.50 -3.38
N ARG A 181 19.69 12.77 -4.18
CA ARG A 181 19.51 12.71 -5.64
C ARG A 181 18.29 11.89 -6.06
N TRP A 182 17.75 11.07 -5.15
CA TRP A 182 16.53 10.34 -5.44
C TRP A 182 15.34 11.29 -5.63
N GLY A 183 14.70 11.23 -6.81
CA GLY A 183 13.63 12.18 -7.19
C GLY A 183 12.39 12.15 -6.30
N ARG A 184 12.23 11.11 -5.45
CA ARG A 184 11.11 10.95 -4.51
C ARG A 184 11.50 11.17 -3.04
N THR A 185 12.69 11.73 -2.78
CA THR A 185 13.17 12.02 -1.41
C THR A 185 12.13 12.82 -0.60
N TYR A 186 11.42 13.75 -1.23
CA TYR A 186 10.39 14.58 -0.59
C TYR A 186 9.17 13.78 -0.09
N GLU A 187 8.95 12.56 -0.59
CA GLU A 187 7.87 11.68 -0.12
C GLU A 187 8.21 10.96 1.19
N GLY A 188 9.48 10.88 1.57
CA GLY A 188 9.93 10.32 2.85
C GLY A 188 9.86 11.34 3.98
N PHE A 189 9.58 10.89 5.21
CA PHE A 189 9.58 11.76 6.38
C PHE A 189 11.00 12.17 6.81
N SER A 190 11.98 11.26 6.71
CA SER A 190 13.34 11.47 7.18
C SER A 190 14.28 10.40 6.63
N GLU A 191 15.59 10.66 6.70
CA GLU A 191 16.66 9.66 6.54
C GLU A 191 16.84 8.76 7.80
N ASP A 192 16.26 9.17 8.94
CA ASP A 192 16.27 8.41 10.19
C ASP A 192 15.10 7.41 10.22
N PRO A 193 15.35 6.09 10.19
CA PRO A 193 14.30 5.07 10.19
C PRO A 193 13.44 5.10 11.46
N VAL A 194 13.99 5.55 12.60
CA VAL A 194 13.23 5.64 13.86
C VAL A 194 12.19 6.74 13.79
N LEU A 195 12.55 7.89 13.23
CA LEU A 195 11.58 8.99 13.02
C LEU A 195 10.53 8.59 11.98
N VAL A 196 10.94 7.97 10.86
CA VAL A 196 9.99 7.47 9.84
C VAL A 196 9.02 6.46 10.43
N SER A 197 9.50 5.55 11.29
CA SER A 197 8.67 4.55 11.99
C SER A 197 7.58 5.20 12.82
N LYS A 198 7.94 6.14 13.70
CA LYS A 198 7.01 6.85 14.59
C LYS A 198 5.94 7.63 13.81
N LEU A 199 6.39 8.42 12.84
CA LEU A 199 5.48 9.26 12.06
C LEU A 199 4.61 8.41 11.12
N GLY A 200 5.16 7.34 10.53
CA GLY A 200 4.43 6.38 9.72
C GLY A 200 3.33 5.67 10.52
N LYS A 201 3.64 5.22 11.75
CA LYS A 201 2.67 4.66 12.69
C LYS A 201 1.54 5.65 12.99
N ALA A 202 1.90 6.88 13.38
CA ALA A 202 0.93 7.92 13.69
C ALA A 202 0.00 8.20 12.51
N PHE A 203 0.54 8.22 11.29
CA PHE A 203 -0.24 8.42 10.07
C PHE A 203 -1.22 7.26 9.81
N VAL A 204 -0.78 5.99 9.96
CA VAL A 204 -1.67 4.81 9.84
C VAL A 204 -2.78 4.86 10.86
N LEU A 205 -2.47 5.18 12.13
CA LEU A 205 -3.48 5.32 13.19
C LEU A 205 -4.49 6.43 12.88
N GLY A 206 -4.05 7.54 12.31
CA GLY A 206 -4.95 8.62 11.87
C GLY A 206 -5.87 8.20 10.73
N LEU A 207 -5.36 7.46 9.74
CA LEU A 207 -6.15 6.99 8.60
C LEU A 207 -7.15 5.90 9.00
N GLN A 208 -6.73 4.93 9.82
CA GLN A 208 -7.49 3.71 10.09
C GLN A 208 -8.20 3.69 11.45
N GLY A 209 -7.85 4.61 12.37
CA GLY A 209 -8.25 4.50 13.77
C GLY A 209 -7.49 3.40 14.51
N GLU A 210 -7.87 3.17 15.76
CA GLU A 210 -7.32 2.12 16.62
C GLU A 210 -8.37 1.56 17.57
N GLY A 211 -8.14 0.35 18.09
CA GLY A 211 -9.04 -0.27 19.06
C GLY A 211 -10.48 -0.37 18.55
N GLU A 212 -11.40 0.29 19.23
CA GLU A 212 -12.83 0.26 18.85
C GLU A 212 -13.16 1.13 17.63
N THR A 213 -12.31 2.09 17.30
CA THR A 213 -12.46 2.96 16.11
C THR A 213 -11.75 2.41 14.88
N LEU A 214 -11.03 1.29 14.99
CA LEU A 214 -10.31 0.69 13.87
C LEU A 214 -11.27 0.39 12.71
N LEU A 215 -11.05 1.08 11.58
CA LEU A 215 -11.86 1.00 10.37
C LEU A 215 -13.35 1.29 10.56
N ASP A 216 -13.70 2.13 11.53
CA ASP A 216 -15.07 2.62 11.66
C ASP A 216 -15.49 3.51 10.48
N ASN A 217 -16.69 4.07 10.53
CA ASN A 217 -17.25 4.84 9.41
C ASN A 217 -16.51 6.15 9.10
N ASN A 218 -15.59 6.61 9.95
CA ASN A 218 -14.79 7.84 9.78
C ASN A 218 -13.36 7.54 9.28
N HIS A 219 -13.00 6.28 9.12
CA HIS A 219 -11.64 5.87 8.76
C HIS A 219 -11.60 5.13 7.42
N VAL A 220 -10.42 5.10 6.80
CA VAL A 220 -10.16 4.46 5.51
C VAL A 220 -9.02 3.46 5.62
N ILE A 221 -8.87 2.57 4.63
CA ILE A 221 -7.72 1.67 4.54
C ILE A 221 -6.46 2.48 4.23
N ALA A 222 -5.40 2.27 5.01
CA ALA A 222 -4.05 2.76 4.76
C ALA A 222 -3.22 1.75 3.94
N THR A 223 -2.22 2.25 3.23
CA THR A 223 -1.22 1.46 2.52
C THR A 223 0.17 1.89 2.94
N ALA A 224 0.91 1.04 3.65
CA ALA A 224 2.32 1.29 3.90
C ALA A 224 3.14 1.06 2.61
N LYS A 225 3.90 2.09 2.15
CA LYS A 225 4.60 2.03 0.86
C LYS A 225 5.97 2.70 0.90
N HIS A 226 6.89 2.31 0.02
CA HIS A 226 6.87 1.17 -0.89
C HIS A 226 7.76 0.06 -0.32
N PHE A 227 7.26 -1.13 -0.20
CA PHE A 227 7.94 -2.26 0.45
C PHE A 227 8.92 -2.94 -0.51
N MET A 228 10.25 -2.83 -0.26
CA MET A 228 10.93 -1.89 0.60
C MET A 228 12.29 -1.52 0.00
N GLY A 229 12.83 -0.37 0.45
CA GLY A 229 14.19 0.02 0.10
C GLY A 229 14.30 0.96 -1.10
N ASP A 230 13.20 1.52 -1.58
CA ASP A 230 13.16 2.50 -2.66
C ASP A 230 13.98 3.77 -2.37
N GLY A 231 13.98 4.25 -1.11
CA GLY A 231 14.81 5.37 -0.67
C GLY A 231 16.30 5.08 -0.56
N GLY A 232 16.73 3.81 -0.72
CA GLY A 232 18.13 3.35 -0.61
C GLY A 232 18.76 2.92 -1.93
N THR A 233 18.20 3.30 -3.07
CA THR A 233 18.75 2.92 -4.37
C THR A 233 20.12 3.54 -4.63
N PHE A 234 21.01 2.76 -5.24
CA PHE A 234 22.37 3.21 -5.54
C PHE A 234 22.37 4.49 -6.39
N GLU A 235 23.10 5.49 -5.94
CA GLU A 235 23.19 6.83 -6.56
C GLU A 235 21.85 7.56 -6.67
N GLY A 236 20.84 7.19 -5.88
CA GLY A 236 19.52 7.81 -5.92
C GLY A 236 18.74 7.57 -7.22
N ILE A 237 19.11 6.55 -8.00
CA ILE A 237 18.43 6.24 -9.27
C ILE A 237 17.03 5.72 -8.92
N ASP A 238 15.99 6.43 -9.36
CA ASP A 238 14.61 6.02 -9.15
C ASP A 238 14.35 4.64 -9.76
N GLN A 239 13.61 3.77 -9.01
CA GLN A 239 13.36 2.37 -9.36
C GLN A 239 14.63 1.53 -9.58
N GLY A 240 15.79 2.04 -9.12
CA GLY A 240 17.10 1.42 -9.26
C GLY A 240 17.33 0.21 -8.35
N ASN A 241 18.59 -0.03 -8.03
CA ASN A 241 18.99 -1.20 -7.22
C ASN A 241 19.49 -0.79 -5.85
N THR A 242 18.84 -1.22 -4.81
CA THR A 242 19.27 -1.07 -3.41
C THR A 242 20.31 -2.14 -3.12
N ARG A 243 21.56 -1.71 -2.85
CA ARG A 243 22.73 -2.58 -2.66
C ARG A 243 23.09 -2.61 -1.19
N ILE A 244 22.44 -3.49 -0.45
CA ILE A 244 22.59 -3.56 1.01
C ILE A 244 22.46 -5.00 1.49
N SER A 245 23.11 -5.35 2.62
CA SER A 245 22.90 -6.64 3.27
C SER A 245 21.46 -6.79 3.79
N GLU A 246 21.02 -8.02 4.07
CA GLU A 246 19.69 -8.25 4.63
C GLU A 246 19.54 -7.59 6.01
N ILE A 247 20.59 -7.60 6.84
CA ILE A 247 20.62 -6.88 8.12
C ILE A 247 20.41 -5.38 7.89
N GLY A 248 21.17 -4.78 6.97
CA GLY A 248 21.03 -3.37 6.64
C GLY A 248 19.66 -3.03 6.06
N LEU A 249 19.10 -3.91 5.22
CA LEU A 249 17.74 -3.74 4.68
C LEU A 249 16.70 -3.71 5.82
N ARG A 250 16.82 -4.64 6.78
CA ARG A 250 15.94 -4.72 7.94
C ARG A 250 16.05 -3.47 8.83
N GLU A 251 17.27 -3.13 9.22
CA GLU A 251 17.50 -2.05 10.20
C GLU A 251 17.19 -0.67 9.64
N LEU A 252 17.32 -0.46 8.33
CA LEU A 252 17.14 0.83 7.71
C LEU A 252 15.75 0.93 7.05
N HIS A 253 15.45 0.06 6.11
CA HIS A 253 14.24 0.17 5.29
C HIS A 253 13.07 -0.69 5.79
N GLY A 254 13.37 -1.77 6.51
CA GLY A 254 12.37 -2.65 7.13
C GLY A 254 11.83 -2.10 8.46
N TYR A 255 12.65 -1.32 9.17
CA TYR A 255 12.33 -0.82 10.51
C TYR A 255 10.97 -0.10 10.58
N PRO A 256 10.61 0.82 9.68
CA PRO A 256 9.32 1.51 9.75
C PRO A 256 8.11 0.59 9.55
N TYR A 257 8.28 -0.56 8.88
CA TYR A 257 7.18 -1.48 8.62
C TYR A 257 6.72 -2.22 9.88
N PHE A 258 7.60 -2.47 10.85
CA PHE A 258 7.19 -3.08 12.11
C PHE A 258 6.10 -2.24 12.80
N ASP A 259 6.35 -0.95 12.97
CA ASP A 259 5.40 -0.03 13.61
C ASP A 259 4.14 0.22 12.76
N ALA A 260 4.27 0.28 11.43
CA ALA A 260 3.11 0.42 10.55
C ALA A 260 2.18 -0.81 10.61
N LEU A 261 2.76 -2.01 10.68
CA LEU A 261 2.01 -3.25 10.83
C LEU A 261 1.43 -3.39 12.26
N ASP A 262 2.12 -2.89 13.28
CA ASP A 262 1.59 -2.82 14.66
C ASP A 262 0.43 -1.82 14.78
N ALA A 263 0.40 -0.78 13.92
CA ALA A 263 -0.77 0.08 13.73
C ALA A 263 -1.86 -0.55 12.85
N CYS A 264 -1.74 -1.83 12.52
CA CYS A 264 -2.72 -2.60 11.75
C CYS A 264 -2.92 -2.12 10.30
N ALA A 265 -1.89 -1.61 9.63
CA ALA A 265 -1.97 -1.26 8.21
C ALA A 265 -2.57 -2.43 7.41
N GLN A 266 -3.67 -2.19 6.70
CA GLN A 266 -4.43 -3.23 6.00
C GLN A 266 -3.81 -3.61 4.66
N THR A 267 -3.01 -2.73 4.08
CA THR A 267 -2.37 -2.99 2.80
C THR A 267 -0.91 -2.55 2.80
N VAL A 268 -0.10 -3.26 2.03
CA VAL A 268 1.30 -2.94 1.75
C VAL A 268 1.48 -2.88 0.24
N MET A 269 2.14 -1.85 -0.27
CA MET A 269 2.44 -1.72 -1.69
C MET A 269 3.88 -2.14 -1.96
N ALA A 270 4.06 -3.09 -2.90
CA ALA A 270 5.38 -3.54 -3.33
C ALA A 270 6.14 -2.40 -4.04
N SER A 271 7.46 -2.33 -3.86
CA SER A 271 8.27 -1.29 -4.45
C SER A 271 8.80 -1.62 -5.85
N PHE A 272 9.04 -0.57 -6.65
CA PHE A 272 9.64 -0.70 -7.99
C PHE A 272 11.13 -1.07 -8.00
N ASN A 273 11.87 -0.76 -6.92
CA ASN A 273 13.31 -0.98 -6.91
C ASN A 273 13.67 -2.48 -6.96
N SER A 274 14.93 -2.74 -7.20
CA SER A 274 15.53 -4.05 -6.97
C SER A 274 16.27 -4.06 -5.64
N TRP A 275 16.36 -5.21 -5.00
CA TRP A 275 17.30 -5.45 -3.92
C TRP A 275 18.35 -6.46 -4.38
N ASN A 276 19.63 -6.03 -4.40
CA ASN A 276 20.76 -6.82 -4.88
C ASN A 276 20.52 -7.45 -6.25
N GLY A 277 19.88 -6.69 -7.16
CA GLY A 277 19.63 -7.07 -8.55
C GLY A 277 18.28 -7.73 -8.82
N GLN A 278 17.52 -8.15 -7.80
CA GLN A 278 16.21 -8.78 -7.98
C GLN A 278 15.06 -7.78 -7.78
N LYS A 279 14.18 -7.63 -8.77
CA LYS A 279 12.99 -6.78 -8.71
C LYS A 279 12.03 -7.26 -7.62
N LEU A 280 11.58 -6.33 -6.76
CA LEU A 280 10.80 -6.66 -5.56
C LEU A 280 9.42 -7.20 -5.86
N HIS A 281 8.77 -6.78 -6.94
CA HIS A 281 7.48 -7.34 -7.37
C HIS A 281 7.54 -8.83 -7.73
N GLY A 282 8.73 -9.39 -7.95
CA GLY A 282 8.94 -10.82 -8.20
C GLY A 282 9.75 -11.53 -7.13
N TYR A 283 9.93 -10.92 -5.95
CA TYR A 283 10.81 -11.46 -4.92
C TYR A 283 10.03 -12.18 -3.80
N GLU A 284 9.82 -13.49 -3.98
CA GLU A 284 9.05 -14.32 -3.05
C GLU A 284 9.53 -14.26 -1.61
N ARG A 285 10.88 -14.37 -1.38
CA ARG A 285 11.43 -14.27 -0.02
C ARG A 285 11.00 -12.99 0.69
N LEU A 286 10.94 -11.86 -0.03
CA LEU A 286 10.59 -10.59 0.59
C LEU A 286 9.07 -10.46 0.83
N LEU A 287 8.27 -10.76 -0.19
CA LEU A 287 6.82 -10.55 -0.11
C LEU A 287 6.09 -11.67 0.65
N THR A 288 6.56 -12.91 0.51
CA THR A 288 5.91 -14.07 1.13
C THR A 288 6.59 -14.47 2.43
N ASP A 289 7.91 -14.77 2.39
CA ASP A 289 8.55 -15.32 3.60
C ASP A 289 8.72 -14.25 4.66
N ILE A 290 9.27 -13.09 4.32
CA ILE A 290 9.50 -12.01 5.30
C ILE A 290 8.18 -11.32 5.65
N LEU A 291 7.50 -10.68 4.68
CA LEU A 291 6.34 -9.83 4.99
C LEU A 291 5.17 -10.66 5.54
N LYS A 292 4.71 -11.68 4.78
CA LYS A 292 3.50 -12.41 5.16
C LYS A 292 3.74 -13.42 6.28
N LYS A 293 4.89 -14.15 6.29
CA LYS A 293 5.14 -15.20 7.29
C LYS A 293 5.86 -14.66 8.52
N ASP A 294 7.08 -14.10 8.36
CA ASP A 294 7.91 -13.71 9.51
C ASP A 294 7.32 -12.47 10.22
N MET A 295 6.93 -11.42 9.47
CA MET A 295 6.29 -10.23 10.01
C MET A 295 4.78 -10.41 10.26
N GLN A 296 4.20 -11.57 9.91
CA GLN A 296 2.80 -11.92 10.14
C GLN A 296 1.82 -10.87 9.59
N PHE A 297 2.09 -10.38 8.38
CA PHE A 297 1.17 -9.45 7.71
C PHE A 297 -0.07 -10.20 7.22
N ASP A 298 -1.23 -9.83 7.71
CA ASP A 298 -2.52 -10.47 7.48
C ASP A 298 -3.50 -9.66 6.60
N GLY A 299 -2.98 -8.60 5.95
CA GLY A 299 -3.66 -7.83 4.92
C GLY A 299 -3.35 -8.33 3.51
N PHE A 300 -3.49 -7.48 2.49
CA PHE A 300 -3.09 -7.84 1.13
C PHE A 300 -1.95 -6.96 0.58
N VAL A 301 -1.14 -7.55 -0.28
CA VAL A 301 -0.07 -6.85 -1.00
C VAL A 301 -0.61 -6.37 -2.34
N VAL A 302 -0.58 -5.05 -2.55
CA VAL A 302 -0.87 -4.44 -3.85
C VAL A 302 0.43 -4.16 -4.60
N GLY A 303 0.47 -4.40 -5.89
CA GLY A 303 1.56 -3.94 -6.75
C GLY A 303 1.50 -2.43 -6.95
N ASP A 304 2.62 -1.84 -7.35
CA ASP A 304 2.66 -0.46 -7.83
C ASP A 304 2.36 -0.40 -9.34
N TRP A 305 2.18 0.78 -9.91
CA TRP A 305 1.75 1.05 -11.28
C TRP A 305 2.55 0.24 -12.33
N ASN A 306 1.94 -0.83 -12.85
CA ASN A 306 2.59 -1.77 -13.77
C ASN A 306 3.91 -2.41 -13.26
N GLY A 307 4.17 -2.38 -11.94
CA GLY A 307 5.42 -2.87 -11.34
C GLY A 307 5.69 -4.35 -11.61
N HIS A 308 4.64 -5.17 -11.72
CA HIS A 308 4.76 -6.57 -12.13
C HIS A 308 5.38 -6.74 -13.52
N GLY A 309 5.14 -5.78 -14.41
CA GLY A 309 5.71 -5.79 -15.78
C GLY A 309 7.22 -5.55 -15.83
N GLN A 310 7.82 -5.07 -14.74
CA GLN A 310 9.27 -4.85 -14.63
C GLN A 310 10.03 -6.10 -14.16
N VAL A 311 9.35 -7.16 -13.75
CA VAL A 311 9.96 -8.44 -13.38
C VAL A 311 10.50 -9.12 -14.66
N GLU A 312 11.68 -9.71 -14.58
CA GLU A 312 12.30 -10.39 -15.74
C GLU A 312 11.38 -11.47 -16.31
N GLY A 313 11.20 -11.47 -17.61
CA GLY A 313 10.29 -12.40 -18.31
C GLY A 313 8.80 -12.06 -18.22
N CYS A 314 8.44 -10.96 -17.53
CA CYS A 314 7.08 -10.45 -17.44
C CYS A 314 6.79 -9.34 -18.44
N SER A 315 5.52 -8.94 -18.49
CA SER A 315 5.02 -7.74 -19.15
C SER A 315 3.79 -7.22 -18.39
N ASN A 316 3.33 -6.01 -18.71
CA ASN A 316 2.10 -5.45 -18.11
C ASN A 316 0.87 -6.35 -18.33
N ALA A 317 0.89 -7.17 -19.38
CA ALA A 317 -0.20 -8.07 -19.73
C ALA A 317 -0.04 -9.51 -19.20
N LYS A 318 1.11 -9.87 -18.63
CA LYS A 318 1.37 -11.25 -18.18
C LYS A 318 2.52 -11.32 -17.17
N CYS A 319 2.24 -11.79 -15.94
CA CYS A 319 3.28 -12.04 -14.94
C CYS A 319 2.82 -13.00 -13.83
N ALA A 320 2.98 -14.30 -14.00
CA ALA A 320 2.74 -15.27 -12.94
C ALA A 320 3.78 -15.15 -11.81
N GLN A 321 5.03 -14.75 -12.12
CA GLN A 321 6.10 -14.65 -11.13
C GLN A 321 5.77 -13.67 -10.02
N SER A 322 5.23 -12.47 -10.36
CA SER A 322 4.85 -11.47 -9.37
C SER A 322 3.72 -11.98 -8.47
N PHE A 323 2.72 -12.64 -9.06
CA PHE A 323 1.62 -13.21 -8.31
C PHE A 323 2.08 -14.32 -7.35
N ASN A 324 2.89 -15.26 -7.85
CA ASN A 324 3.45 -16.35 -7.06
C ASN A 324 4.40 -15.85 -5.98
N ALA A 325 5.11 -14.73 -6.22
CA ALA A 325 5.98 -14.10 -5.23
C ALA A 325 5.23 -13.49 -4.04
N GLY A 326 3.93 -13.25 -4.16
CA GLY A 326 3.12 -12.76 -3.03
C GLY A 326 2.30 -11.49 -3.29
N VAL A 327 2.37 -10.89 -4.49
CA VAL A 327 1.45 -9.79 -4.87
C VAL A 327 0.03 -10.34 -4.96
N ASP A 328 -0.92 -9.74 -4.25
CA ASP A 328 -2.32 -10.16 -4.19
C ASP A 328 -3.20 -9.38 -5.18
N VAL A 329 -2.89 -8.10 -5.39
CA VAL A 329 -3.61 -7.21 -6.30
C VAL A 329 -2.64 -6.64 -7.32
N PHE A 330 -2.91 -6.87 -8.59
CA PHE A 330 -2.20 -6.22 -9.68
C PHE A 330 -2.73 -4.81 -9.91
N MET A 331 -1.91 -3.79 -9.66
CA MET A 331 -2.18 -2.45 -10.15
C MET A 331 -1.77 -2.38 -11.62
N VAL A 332 -2.74 -2.50 -12.50
CA VAL A 332 -2.56 -2.60 -13.95
C VAL A 332 -3.52 -1.64 -14.66
N PRO A 333 -3.17 -0.36 -14.73
CA PRO A 333 -4.12 0.68 -15.13
C PRO A 333 -4.75 0.46 -16.49
N GLU A 334 -3.95 0.20 -17.52
CA GLU A 334 -4.35 0.17 -18.93
C GLU A 334 -4.57 -1.25 -19.45
N ASN A 335 -3.59 -2.14 -19.24
CA ASN A 335 -3.56 -3.47 -19.84
C ASN A 335 -4.36 -4.52 -19.04
N TRP A 336 -5.26 -4.09 -18.17
CA TRP A 336 -5.95 -4.97 -17.22
C TRP A 336 -6.77 -6.09 -17.90
N LYS A 337 -7.37 -5.85 -19.09
CA LYS A 337 -8.12 -6.89 -19.83
C LYS A 337 -7.20 -8.02 -20.32
N ASP A 338 -6.02 -7.66 -20.79
CA ASP A 338 -5.04 -8.65 -21.25
C ASP A 338 -4.42 -9.42 -20.09
N LEU A 339 -4.07 -8.71 -19.00
CA LEU A 339 -3.58 -9.33 -17.78
C LEU A 339 -4.62 -10.29 -17.19
N LEU A 340 -5.89 -9.88 -17.08
CA LEU A 340 -6.99 -10.74 -16.61
C LEU A 340 -7.09 -12.02 -17.44
N ARG A 341 -7.14 -11.90 -18.77
CA ARG A 341 -7.22 -13.09 -19.66
C ARG A 341 -6.00 -14.02 -19.51
N ASN A 342 -4.81 -13.45 -19.40
CA ASN A 342 -3.59 -14.22 -19.25
C ASN A 342 -3.51 -14.88 -17.87
N THR A 343 -3.88 -14.18 -16.79
CA THR A 343 -3.93 -14.74 -15.43
C THR A 343 -4.91 -15.92 -15.35
N ILE A 344 -6.10 -15.80 -15.96
CA ILE A 344 -7.04 -16.94 -16.05
C ILE A 344 -6.39 -18.15 -16.71
N ARG A 345 -5.65 -17.95 -17.84
CA ARG A 345 -4.94 -19.06 -18.51
C ARG A 345 -3.85 -19.63 -17.62
N GLN A 346 -3.09 -18.80 -16.93
CA GLN A 346 -2.02 -19.20 -16.02
C GLN A 346 -2.54 -20.02 -14.84
N VAL A 347 -3.71 -19.68 -14.31
CA VAL A 347 -4.38 -20.50 -13.29
C VAL A 347 -4.84 -21.83 -13.88
N LYS A 348 -5.52 -21.83 -15.03
CA LYS A 348 -6.01 -23.05 -15.68
C LYS A 348 -4.91 -23.98 -16.14
N SER A 349 -3.72 -23.47 -16.44
CA SER A 349 -2.54 -24.29 -16.79
C SER A 349 -1.74 -24.77 -15.58
N GLY A 350 -2.04 -24.28 -14.36
CA GLY A 350 -1.30 -24.58 -13.14
C GLY A 350 0.00 -23.76 -12.97
N GLU A 351 0.29 -22.78 -13.85
CA GLU A 351 1.41 -21.83 -13.69
C GLU A 351 1.21 -20.96 -12.42
N ILE A 352 -0.05 -20.64 -12.11
CA ILE A 352 -0.50 -20.12 -10.82
C ILE A 352 -1.40 -21.18 -10.19
N SER A 353 -1.09 -21.64 -8.98
CA SER A 353 -1.94 -22.62 -8.31
C SER A 353 -3.27 -22.00 -7.86
N GLU A 354 -4.35 -22.79 -7.86
CA GLU A 354 -5.63 -22.33 -7.30
C GLU A 354 -5.50 -21.98 -5.81
N ALA A 355 -4.62 -22.67 -5.09
CA ALA A 355 -4.34 -22.36 -3.69
C ALA A 355 -3.78 -20.95 -3.52
N ARG A 356 -2.85 -20.53 -4.41
CA ARG A 356 -2.30 -19.17 -4.39
C ARG A 356 -3.34 -18.12 -4.79
N LEU A 357 -4.20 -18.42 -5.77
CA LEU A 357 -5.31 -17.54 -6.14
C LEU A 357 -6.31 -17.39 -4.98
N ASN A 358 -6.67 -18.49 -4.34
CA ASN A 358 -7.56 -18.47 -3.18
C ASN A 358 -6.96 -17.70 -2.00
N ASP A 359 -5.65 -17.80 -1.78
CA ASP A 359 -4.92 -17.03 -0.77
C ASP A 359 -5.02 -15.51 -1.04
N ALA A 360 -4.76 -15.06 -2.26
CA ALA A 360 -4.88 -13.65 -2.63
C ALA A 360 -6.32 -13.13 -2.45
N VAL A 361 -7.30 -13.88 -2.94
CA VAL A 361 -8.71 -13.50 -2.80
C VAL A 361 -9.14 -13.48 -1.33
N ARG A 362 -8.65 -14.41 -0.50
CA ARG A 362 -8.90 -14.43 0.94
C ARG A 362 -8.39 -13.15 1.60
N ASN A 363 -7.16 -12.75 1.32
CA ASN A 363 -6.57 -11.53 1.86
C ASN A 363 -7.40 -10.29 1.48
N ILE A 364 -7.80 -10.17 0.22
CA ILE A 364 -8.63 -9.07 -0.28
C ILE A 364 -10.01 -9.05 0.40
N LEU A 365 -10.70 -10.18 0.44
CA LEU A 365 -12.04 -10.27 1.05
C LEU A 365 -11.98 -10.05 2.56
N THR A 366 -10.92 -10.47 3.24
CA THR A 366 -10.71 -10.22 4.66
C THR A 366 -10.62 -8.72 4.93
N VAL A 367 -9.82 -7.98 4.16
CA VAL A 367 -9.71 -6.52 4.28
C VAL A 367 -11.04 -5.82 3.96
N LYS A 368 -11.75 -6.25 2.91
CA LYS A 368 -13.10 -5.75 2.59
C LYS A 368 -14.08 -6.00 3.75
N SER A 369 -14.00 -7.16 4.40
CA SER A 369 -14.80 -7.49 5.58
C SER A 369 -14.48 -6.61 6.78
N ARG A 370 -13.18 -6.43 7.07
CA ARG A 370 -12.71 -5.56 8.16
C ARG A 370 -13.15 -4.11 7.97
N LEU A 371 -13.20 -3.63 6.72
CA LEU A 371 -13.73 -2.31 6.38
C LEU A 371 -15.27 -2.23 6.56
N GLY A 372 -15.96 -3.33 6.85
CA GLY A 372 -17.41 -3.37 7.03
C GLY A 372 -18.22 -3.46 5.74
N LEU A 373 -17.59 -3.69 4.58
CA LEU A 373 -18.30 -3.72 3.29
C LEU A 373 -19.33 -4.86 3.17
N PHE A 374 -19.19 -5.93 3.95
CA PHE A 374 -20.17 -7.02 4.02
C PHE A 374 -21.22 -6.81 5.12
N ASN A 375 -21.04 -5.79 5.96
CA ASN A 375 -21.91 -5.46 7.10
C ASN A 375 -22.68 -4.15 6.87
N GLY A 376 -22.89 -3.76 5.61
CA GLY A 376 -23.72 -2.61 5.23
C GLY A 376 -23.00 -1.27 5.17
N ARG A 377 -21.67 -1.22 5.31
CA ARG A 377 -20.93 0.00 5.03
C ARG A 377 -20.91 0.28 3.52
N VAL A 378 -21.33 1.48 3.16
CA VAL A 378 -21.44 1.95 1.76
C VAL A 378 -20.68 3.28 1.65
N PRO A 379 -19.45 3.30 1.10
CA PRO A 379 -18.60 4.49 1.12
C PRO A 379 -19.23 5.74 0.50
N HIS A 380 -19.96 5.62 -0.62
CA HIS A 380 -20.61 6.75 -1.28
C HIS A 380 -21.83 7.33 -0.49
N GLU A 381 -22.30 6.63 0.54
CA GLU A 381 -23.35 7.12 1.43
C GLU A 381 -22.82 7.91 2.63
N PHE A 382 -21.51 8.13 2.71
CA PHE A 382 -20.92 9.04 3.68
C PHE A 382 -21.52 10.43 3.50
N LYS A 383 -22.22 10.95 4.55
CA LYS A 383 -23.12 12.11 4.40
C LYS A 383 -22.41 13.44 4.40
N GLU A 384 -21.38 13.54 5.20
CA GLU A 384 -20.67 14.79 5.46
C GLU A 384 -19.77 15.13 4.26
N ASN A 385 -19.57 16.43 4.05
CA ASN A 385 -18.55 16.95 3.14
C ASN A 385 -17.52 17.75 3.96
N TYR A 386 -16.36 17.13 4.12
CA TYR A 386 -15.27 17.73 4.90
C TYR A 386 -14.20 18.42 4.04
N LEU A 387 -14.32 18.41 2.70
CA LEU A 387 -13.33 19.02 1.83
C LEU A 387 -13.11 20.50 2.18
N GLY A 388 -11.86 20.86 2.45
CA GLY A 388 -11.49 22.23 2.76
C GLY A 388 -12.15 22.80 4.03
N HIS A 389 -12.60 21.94 4.94
CA HIS A 389 -13.22 22.39 6.18
C HIS A 389 -12.29 23.37 6.95
N PRO A 390 -12.79 24.46 7.56
CA PRO A 390 -11.94 25.46 8.21
C PRO A 390 -10.97 24.90 9.26
N LYS A 391 -11.36 23.87 10.01
CA LYS A 391 -10.46 23.19 10.96
C LYS A 391 -9.33 22.45 10.26
N HIS A 392 -9.58 21.85 9.07
CA HIS A 392 -8.57 21.16 8.27
C HIS A 392 -7.55 22.16 7.73
N ILE A 393 -8.03 23.31 7.21
CA ILE A 393 -7.16 24.41 6.76
C ILE A 393 -6.32 24.96 7.91
N ALA A 394 -6.90 25.08 9.11
CA ALA A 394 -6.18 25.53 10.30
C ALA A 394 -5.06 24.55 10.68
N LEU A 395 -5.32 23.24 10.63
CA LEU A 395 -4.34 22.18 10.87
C LEU A 395 -3.22 22.21 9.81
N ALA A 396 -3.56 22.38 8.51
CA ALA A 396 -2.57 22.52 7.45
C ALA A 396 -1.66 23.74 7.67
N ARG A 397 -2.22 24.87 8.11
CA ARG A 397 -1.43 26.06 8.48
C ARG A 397 -0.53 25.82 9.70
N GLN A 398 -0.98 25.02 10.66
CA GLN A 398 -0.14 24.59 11.78
C GLN A 398 1.02 23.73 11.28
N ALA A 399 0.74 22.73 10.44
CA ALA A 399 1.77 21.87 9.85
C ALA A 399 2.84 22.67 9.08
N VAL A 400 2.42 23.69 8.31
CA VAL A 400 3.37 24.59 7.63
C VAL A 400 4.24 25.35 8.63
N ARG A 401 3.67 25.90 9.71
CA ARG A 401 4.47 26.62 10.72
C ARG A 401 5.47 25.73 11.44
N GLU A 402 5.06 24.50 11.78
CA GLU A 402 5.92 23.55 12.48
C GLU A 402 6.98 22.93 11.58
N SER A 403 6.78 22.90 10.25
CA SER A 403 7.74 22.38 9.29
C SER A 403 8.89 23.35 8.96
N LEU A 404 8.85 24.59 9.44
CA LEU A 404 9.88 25.58 9.15
C LEU A 404 11.15 25.30 9.96
N VAL A 405 12.28 25.23 9.27
CA VAL A 405 13.60 25.02 9.85
C VAL A 405 14.46 26.25 9.64
N LEU A 406 14.91 26.88 10.72
CA LEU A 406 15.80 28.05 10.65
C LEU A 406 17.24 27.59 10.49
N LEU A 407 17.72 27.53 9.25
CA LEU A 407 19.09 27.09 8.93
C LEU A 407 20.14 28.19 9.18
N LYS A 408 19.76 29.46 9.03
CA LYS A 408 20.69 30.59 9.17
C LYS A 408 19.96 31.86 9.60
N ASN A 409 20.41 32.52 10.66
CA ASN A 409 19.93 33.81 11.11
C ASN A 409 21.08 34.68 11.62
N ASN A 410 21.94 35.11 10.69
CA ASN A 410 23.09 35.97 11.03
C ASN A 410 22.59 37.36 11.43
N ASN A 411 23.20 37.88 12.53
CA ASN A 411 22.87 39.17 13.10
C ASN A 411 21.39 39.32 13.56
N ARG A 412 20.70 38.20 13.83
CA ARG A 412 19.29 38.20 14.26
C ARG A 412 18.38 38.99 13.33
N LEU A 413 18.51 38.77 12.02
CA LEU A 413 17.69 39.42 10.99
C LEU A 413 16.20 39.05 11.14
N LEU A 414 15.91 37.83 11.54
CA LEU A 414 14.57 37.37 11.89
C LEU A 414 14.34 37.55 13.39
N PRO A 415 13.10 37.87 13.81
CA PRO A 415 12.75 38.03 15.22
C PRO A 415 12.96 36.79 16.06
#